data_69c5c4e7e1aabf0f2c888285fbc78716
#
_entry.id   69c5c4e7e1aabf0f2c888285fbc78716
#
_cell.length_a   1.000
_cell.length_b   1.000
_cell.length_c   1.000
_cell.angle_alpha   90.00
_cell.angle_beta   90.00
_cell.angle_gamma   90.00
#
_symmetry.space_group_name_H-M   'P 1'
#
loop_
_entity.id
_entity.type
_entity.pdbx_description
1 polymer ?
#
loop_
_entity_poly.entity_id
_entity_poly.type
_entity_poly.pdbx_seq_one_letter_code
_entity_poly.pdbx_strand_id
1 'polypeptide(L)'
;MDARARTDRLHAALVSAGAGAGAAGCRMIGSGPVVRTWGPVPDTSAFEAGSVTKTVTGLLLALAIEAGEVSGSDRLDRFLPGTGRAGQATLAELATHTSGLPRLPASTLLRALAHPGDPYKGSSVPSLIRDTRRVRPGRAGRAAYSNLGVALLGHALAAAATAPFWDLARDRVLMPVGMTSSGDLPDSVLPGLGKAWHLGAFAPAGGLRATVGDLLRLAWIASRPHESPFAAAAVDALTPRAAMNNGYVGWCWMLGPQSRRSYAWHNGATGASWAFIGASSSCAIAACIPASRQPTWDTAALSIIDASDQMIDES
;
A
#
# COMPACT_ATOMS: atom_id res chain seq x y z
N MET A 1 -9.11 -4.73 -25.94
CA MET A 1 -7.82 -3.98 -25.82
C MET A 1 -6.86 -4.86 -25.05
N ASP A 2 -5.65 -5.06 -25.56
CA ASP A 2 -4.63 -5.89 -24.90
C ASP A 2 -3.82 -5.15 -23.82
N ALA A 3 -2.94 -5.88 -23.10
CA ALA A 3 -2.14 -5.31 -22.02
C ALA A 3 -1.17 -4.22 -22.52
N ARG A 4 -0.63 -4.34 -23.75
CA ARG A 4 0.27 -3.35 -24.35
C ARG A 4 -0.46 -2.02 -24.60
N ALA A 5 -1.60 -2.08 -25.28
CA ALA A 5 -2.40 -0.89 -25.57
C ALA A 5 -2.87 -0.19 -24.29
N ARG A 6 -3.16 -0.96 -23.22
CA ARG A 6 -3.53 -0.39 -21.92
C ARG A 6 -2.34 0.24 -21.21
N THR A 7 -1.17 -0.37 -21.26
CA THR A 7 0.08 0.21 -20.73
C THR A 7 0.41 1.53 -21.44
N ASP A 8 0.26 1.57 -22.78
CA ASP A 8 0.50 2.78 -23.57
C ASP A 8 -0.51 3.90 -23.23
N ARG A 9 -1.77 3.57 -22.98
CA ARG A 9 -2.78 4.53 -22.53
C ARG A 9 -2.45 5.07 -21.13
N LEU A 10 -2.06 4.20 -20.19
CA LEU A 10 -1.66 4.62 -18.84
C LEU A 10 -0.44 5.55 -18.90
N HIS A 11 0.58 5.18 -19.67
CA HIS A 11 1.74 6.02 -19.92
C HIS A 11 1.34 7.38 -20.49
N ALA A 12 0.54 7.40 -21.58
CA ALA A 12 0.11 8.65 -22.21
C ALA A 12 -0.69 9.55 -21.25
N ALA A 13 -1.58 8.97 -20.43
CA ALA A 13 -2.35 9.71 -19.43
C ALA A 13 -1.44 10.33 -18.36
N LEU A 14 -0.44 9.60 -17.87
CA LEU A 14 0.51 10.10 -16.88
C LEU A 14 1.42 11.19 -17.45
N VAL A 15 1.92 11.01 -18.67
CA VAL A 15 2.72 12.05 -19.37
C VAL A 15 1.89 13.32 -19.60
N SER A 16 0.66 13.18 -20.06
CA SER A 16 -0.27 14.33 -20.23
C SER A 16 -0.58 15.04 -18.92
N ALA A 17 -0.52 14.29 -17.80
CA ALA A 17 -0.66 14.83 -16.45
C ALA A 17 0.66 15.36 -15.86
N GLY A 18 1.73 15.50 -16.69
CA GLY A 18 2.99 16.12 -16.31
C GLY A 18 4.08 15.18 -15.79
N ALA A 19 3.95 13.86 -15.97
CA ALA A 19 5.00 12.90 -15.58
C ALA A 19 6.13 12.87 -16.61
N GLY A 20 7.25 13.57 -16.32
CA GLY A 20 8.42 13.64 -17.21
C GLY A 20 9.25 12.35 -17.28
N ALA A 21 9.17 11.50 -16.27
CA ALA A 21 9.88 10.21 -16.18
C ALA A 21 9.07 9.22 -15.34
N GLY A 22 9.26 7.92 -15.56
CA GLY A 22 8.59 6.90 -14.75
C GLY A 22 8.58 5.51 -15.36
N ALA A 23 7.79 4.65 -14.75
CA ALA A 23 7.46 3.33 -15.24
C ALA A 23 5.98 3.04 -15.04
N ALA A 24 5.34 2.36 -15.96
CA ALA A 24 3.96 1.93 -15.87
C ALA A 24 3.78 0.57 -16.52
N GLY A 25 2.78 -0.19 -16.06
CA GLY A 25 2.50 -1.48 -16.64
C GLY A 25 1.06 -1.93 -16.41
N CYS A 26 0.70 -2.93 -17.22
CA CYS A 26 -0.58 -3.60 -17.14
C CYS A 26 -0.41 -5.12 -17.28
N ARG A 27 -1.26 -5.87 -16.59
CA ARG A 27 -1.49 -7.29 -16.80
C ARG A 27 -2.97 -7.52 -17.02
N MET A 28 -3.34 -8.28 -18.02
CA MET A 28 -4.72 -8.66 -18.33
C MET A 28 -4.89 -10.18 -18.29
N ILE A 29 -6.13 -10.63 -18.18
CA ILE A 29 -6.46 -12.06 -18.29
C ILE A 29 -5.97 -12.57 -19.64
N GLY A 30 -5.35 -13.75 -19.62
CA GLY A 30 -4.82 -14.39 -20.83
C GLY A 30 -3.56 -13.76 -21.42
N SER A 31 -2.99 -12.73 -20.76
CA SER A 31 -1.74 -12.10 -21.17
C SER A 31 -0.71 -12.02 -20.05
N GLY A 32 0.58 -12.02 -20.43
CA GLY A 32 1.65 -11.67 -19.52
C GLY A 32 1.64 -10.19 -19.14
N PRO A 33 2.39 -9.79 -18.09
CA PRO A 33 2.56 -8.39 -17.73
C PRO A 33 3.35 -7.66 -18.83
N VAL A 34 2.93 -6.43 -19.12
CA VAL A 34 3.66 -5.50 -19.99
C VAL A 34 4.06 -4.31 -19.14
N VAL A 35 5.34 -3.96 -19.16
CA VAL A 35 5.91 -2.79 -18.45
C VAL A 35 6.57 -1.88 -19.48
N ARG A 36 6.47 -0.59 -19.29
CA ARG A 36 7.10 0.47 -20.07
C ARG A 36 7.74 1.48 -19.14
N THR A 37 8.97 1.86 -19.42
CA THR A 37 9.67 2.97 -18.77
C THR A 37 9.78 4.17 -19.72
N TRP A 38 9.95 5.36 -19.17
CA TRP A 38 10.23 6.57 -19.92
C TRP A 38 11.10 7.56 -19.12
N GLY A 39 11.77 8.47 -19.82
CA GLY A 39 12.76 9.37 -19.24
C GLY A 39 14.03 8.60 -18.79
N PRO A 40 14.85 9.18 -17.91
CA PRO A 40 16.10 8.57 -17.44
C PRO A 40 15.85 7.54 -16.32
N VAL A 41 14.92 6.61 -16.52
CA VAL A 41 14.55 5.55 -15.57
C VAL A 41 15.00 4.20 -16.13
N PRO A 42 15.98 3.53 -15.52
CA PRO A 42 16.37 2.16 -15.87
C PRO A 42 15.21 1.18 -15.67
N ASP A 43 15.11 0.16 -16.53
CA ASP A 43 14.06 -0.87 -16.48
C ASP A 43 14.10 -1.70 -15.19
N THR A 44 15.25 -1.76 -14.54
CA THR A 44 15.45 -2.47 -13.26
C THR A 44 15.18 -1.61 -12.02
N SER A 45 14.79 -0.33 -12.19
CA SER A 45 14.59 0.57 -11.07
C SER A 45 13.50 0.07 -10.13
N ALA A 46 13.81 0.04 -8.84
CA ALA A 46 12.80 0.03 -7.80
C ALA A 46 12.43 1.48 -7.43
N PHE A 47 11.24 1.64 -6.88
CA PHE A 47 10.71 2.93 -6.44
C PHE A 47 10.23 2.79 -4.99
N GLU A 48 10.25 3.88 -4.25
CA GLU A 48 9.55 3.92 -2.96
C GLU A 48 8.05 3.83 -3.22
N ALA A 49 7.45 2.69 -2.87
CA ALA A 49 6.03 2.44 -3.08
C ALA A 49 5.14 3.23 -2.09
N GLY A 50 5.74 3.83 -1.07
CA GLY A 50 5.01 4.61 -0.08
C GLY A 50 3.84 3.82 0.49
N SER A 51 2.69 4.46 0.58
CA SER A 51 1.50 3.85 1.20
C SER A 51 0.94 2.61 0.49
N VAL A 52 1.40 2.26 -0.71
CA VAL A 52 1.11 0.94 -1.31
C VAL A 52 1.57 -0.19 -0.39
N THR A 53 2.61 0.03 0.43
CA THR A 53 3.05 -0.91 1.48
C THR A 53 1.92 -1.40 2.38
N LYS A 54 0.90 -0.57 2.63
CA LYS A 54 -0.22 -0.91 3.50
C LYS A 54 -1.00 -2.13 3.01
N THR A 55 -1.05 -2.34 1.70
CA THR A 55 -1.73 -3.51 1.14
C THR A 55 -1.01 -4.81 1.51
N VAL A 56 0.32 -4.78 1.62
CA VAL A 56 1.12 -5.90 2.14
C VAL A 56 0.80 -6.13 3.63
N THR A 57 0.73 -5.07 4.43
CA THR A 57 0.37 -5.17 5.86
C THR A 57 -1.05 -5.70 6.04
N GLY A 58 -2.00 -5.31 5.16
CA GLY A 58 -3.36 -5.83 5.16
C GLY A 58 -3.43 -7.31 4.79
N LEU A 59 -2.65 -7.77 3.81
CA LEU A 59 -2.53 -9.19 3.47
C LEU A 59 -1.91 -10.00 4.62
N LEU A 60 -0.89 -9.46 5.30
CA LEU A 60 -0.31 -10.09 6.48
C LEU A 60 -1.34 -10.27 7.61
N LEU A 61 -2.21 -9.28 7.83
CA LEU A 61 -3.31 -9.42 8.80
C LEU A 61 -4.25 -10.56 8.40
N ALA A 62 -4.68 -10.59 7.13
CA ALA A 62 -5.58 -11.64 6.64
C ALA A 62 -4.95 -13.04 6.79
N LEU A 63 -3.68 -13.20 6.45
CA LEU A 63 -2.92 -14.44 6.62
C LEU A 63 -2.80 -14.87 8.09
N ALA A 64 -2.53 -13.91 8.98
CA ALA A 64 -2.43 -14.20 10.41
C ALA A 64 -3.79 -14.57 11.04
N ILE A 65 -4.89 -14.00 10.54
CA ILE A 65 -6.26 -14.39 10.93
C ILE A 65 -6.58 -15.78 10.40
N GLU A 66 -6.30 -16.08 9.15
CA GLU A 66 -6.51 -17.40 8.53
C GLU A 66 -5.73 -18.50 9.27
N ALA A 67 -4.49 -18.20 9.69
CA ALA A 67 -3.66 -19.11 10.47
C ALA A 67 -4.06 -19.22 11.94
N GLY A 68 -5.03 -18.43 12.43
CA GLY A 68 -5.45 -18.42 13.84
C GLY A 68 -4.41 -17.81 14.80
N GLU A 69 -3.42 -17.10 14.28
CA GLU A 69 -2.36 -16.44 15.08
C GLU A 69 -2.90 -15.20 15.82
N VAL A 70 -3.83 -14.50 15.17
CA VAL A 70 -4.51 -13.31 15.70
C VAL A 70 -5.98 -13.31 15.33
N SER A 71 -6.78 -12.50 16.03
CA SER A 71 -8.14 -12.13 15.62
C SER A 71 -8.19 -10.66 15.23
N GLY A 72 -9.06 -10.31 14.28
CA GLY A 72 -9.34 -8.91 13.98
C GLY A 72 -9.85 -8.12 15.20
N SER A 73 -10.48 -8.77 16.15
CA SER A 73 -10.95 -8.21 17.42
C SER A 73 -9.89 -8.14 18.52
N ASP A 74 -8.69 -8.68 18.31
CA ASP A 74 -7.60 -8.56 19.27
C ASP A 74 -7.19 -7.08 19.40
N ARG A 75 -6.92 -6.68 20.65
CA ARG A 75 -6.48 -5.32 20.95
C ARG A 75 -4.99 -5.15 20.73
N LEU A 76 -4.61 -3.98 20.29
CA LEU A 76 -3.22 -3.61 20.05
C LEU A 76 -2.33 -3.81 21.28
N ASP A 77 -2.82 -3.50 22.51
CA ASP A 77 -2.03 -3.61 23.74
C ASP A 77 -1.65 -5.05 24.12
N ARG A 78 -2.32 -6.06 23.56
CA ARG A 78 -1.93 -7.47 23.67
C ARG A 78 -0.55 -7.73 23.07
N PHE A 79 -0.21 -7.04 21.98
CA PHE A 79 1.02 -7.26 21.21
C PHE A 79 2.05 -6.14 21.46
N LEU A 80 1.59 -4.90 21.66
CA LEU A 80 2.42 -3.72 21.89
C LEU A 80 2.03 -3.04 23.21
N PRO A 81 2.47 -3.59 24.35
CA PRO A 81 2.20 -2.97 25.66
C PRO A 81 2.82 -1.57 25.74
N GLY A 82 2.20 -0.70 26.50
CA GLY A 82 2.68 0.67 26.71
C GLY A 82 2.15 1.71 25.71
N THR A 83 1.27 1.35 24.80
CA THR A 83 0.62 2.23 23.80
C THR A 83 -0.49 3.12 24.38
N GLY A 84 -0.80 3.02 25.68
CA GLY A 84 -1.78 3.85 26.37
C GLY A 84 -3.20 3.64 25.85
N ARG A 85 -3.96 4.72 25.68
CA ARG A 85 -5.35 4.65 25.18
C ARG A 85 -5.45 4.10 23.76
N ALA A 86 -4.44 4.30 22.94
CA ALA A 86 -4.37 3.74 21.58
C ALA A 86 -4.34 2.21 21.56
N GLY A 87 -3.85 1.60 22.65
CA GLY A 87 -3.80 0.16 22.84
C GLY A 87 -5.17 -0.53 22.88
N GLN A 88 -6.25 0.23 23.11
CA GLN A 88 -7.63 -0.28 23.08
C GLN A 88 -8.14 -0.56 21.66
N ALA A 89 -7.53 0.04 20.64
CA ALA A 89 -7.91 -0.17 19.25
C ALA A 89 -7.68 -1.65 18.86
N THR A 90 -8.61 -2.20 18.10
CA THR A 90 -8.49 -3.56 17.57
C THR A 90 -7.64 -3.59 16.29
N LEU A 91 -7.08 -4.76 15.94
CA LEU A 91 -6.32 -4.93 14.71
C LEU A 91 -7.18 -4.60 13.48
N ALA A 92 -8.47 -4.95 13.51
CA ALA A 92 -9.43 -4.60 12.47
C ALA A 92 -9.61 -3.09 12.33
N GLU A 93 -9.77 -2.36 13.44
CA GLU A 93 -9.89 -0.90 13.41
C GLU A 93 -8.62 -0.20 12.90
N LEU A 94 -7.45 -0.75 13.18
CA LEU A 94 -6.18 -0.25 12.63
C LEU A 94 -6.10 -0.43 11.12
N ALA A 95 -6.48 -1.63 10.62
CA ALA A 95 -6.45 -1.99 9.20
C ALA A 95 -7.50 -1.24 8.37
N THR A 96 -8.65 -0.92 8.97
CA THR A 96 -9.76 -0.22 8.30
C THR A 96 -9.73 1.30 8.52
N HIS A 97 -8.71 1.81 9.20
CA HIS A 97 -8.57 3.22 9.56
C HIS A 97 -9.70 3.77 10.44
N THR A 98 -10.40 2.92 11.19
CA THR A 98 -11.55 3.29 12.04
C THR A 98 -11.22 3.42 13.52
N SER A 99 -9.94 3.27 13.89
CA SER A 99 -9.46 3.31 15.28
C SER A 99 -9.52 4.69 15.95
N GLY A 100 -9.82 5.75 15.19
CA GLY A 100 -9.75 7.12 15.69
C GLY A 100 -8.33 7.64 15.91
N LEU A 101 -7.30 6.89 15.53
CA LEU A 101 -5.92 7.35 15.62
C LEU A 101 -5.63 8.46 14.59
N PRO A 102 -4.84 9.47 14.95
CA PRO A 102 -4.46 10.52 13.99
C PRO A 102 -3.59 9.96 12.87
N ARG A 103 -3.44 10.73 11.79
CA ARG A 103 -2.57 10.35 10.67
C ARG A 103 -1.14 10.08 11.12
N LEU A 104 -0.59 10.93 11.99
CA LEU A 104 0.75 10.86 12.57
C LEU A 104 0.70 11.36 14.01
N PRO A 105 1.59 10.88 14.92
CA PRO A 105 1.77 11.49 16.22
C PRO A 105 2.41 12.89 16.08
N ALA A 106 2.13 13.78 17.03
CA ALA A 106 2.66 15.14 17.03
C ALA A 106 4.21 15.19 16.98
N SER A 107 4.88 14.24 17.61
CA SER A 107 6.34 14.11 17.57
C SER A 107 6.90 13.88 16.16
N THR A 108 6.16 13.16 15.31
CA THR A 108 6.55 12.95 13.89
C THR A 108 6.38 14.25 13.10
N LEU A 109 5.33 15.03 13.37
CA LEU A 109 5.15 16.34 12.74
C LEU A 109 6.28 17.30 13.13
N LEU A 110 6.71 17.29 14.40
CA LEU A 110 7.86 18.08 14.86
C LEU A 110 9.17 17.64 14.19
N ARG A 111 9.40 16.33 14.02
CA ARG A 111 10.55 15.80 13.25
C ARG A 111 10.52 16.26 11.79
N ALA A 112 9.34 16.28 11.16
CA ALA A 112 9.19 16.75 9.78
C ALA A 112 9.63 18.21 9.61
N LEU A 113 9.45 19.06 10.64
CA LEU A 113 9.96 20.42 10.64
C LEU A 113 11.50 20.47 10.75
N ALA A 114 12.09 19.56 11.55
CA ALA A 114 13.54 19.48 11.72
C ALA A 114 14.24 18.77 10.52
N HIS A 115 13.54 17.85 9.85
CA HIS A 115 14.06 17.04 8.74
C HIS A 115 13.07 17.03 7.58
N PRO A 116 12.85 18.16 6.87
CA PRO A 116 11.82 18.26 5.84
C PRO A 116 12.03 17.30 4.65
N GLY A 117 13.26 16.84 4.43
CA GLY A 117 13.59 15.86 3.38
C GLY A 117 13.37 14.40 3.78
N ASP A 118 13.20 14.08 5.09
CA ASP A 118 12.95 12.73 5.60
C ASP A 118 12.25 12.80 6.98
N PRO A 119 10.93 12.96 7.00
CA PRO A 119 10.15 13.22 8.23
C PRO A 119 10.11 12.04 9.21
N TYR A 120 10.49 10.86 8.77
CA TYR A 120 10.49 9.64 9.59
C TYR A 120 11.86 9.23 10.10
N LYS A 121 12.92 9.95 9.68
CA LYS A 121 14.30 9.65 10.03
C LYS A 121 14.48 9.44 11.54
N GLY A 122 15.15 8.34 11.88
CA GLY A 122 15.45 7.99 13.28
C GLY A 122 14.25 7.52 14.11
N SER A 123 13.08 7.26 13.49
CA SER A 123 11.97 6.63 14.20
C SER A 123 12.28 5.16 14.48
N SER A 124 12.10 4.73 15.73
CA SER A 124 12.26 3.34 16.19
C SER A 124 10.96 2.83 16.82
N VAL A 125 10.78 1.51 16.89
CA VAL A 125 9.58 0.91 17.51
C VAL A 125 9.39 1.38 18.97
N PRO A 126 10.43 1.41 19.83
CA PRO A 126 10.28 1.97 21.17
C PRO A 126 9.87 3.45 21.17
N SER A 127 10.39 4.26 20.23
CA SER A 127 9.97 5.66 20.12
C SER A 127 8.53 5.80 19.64
N LEU A 128 8.09 4.95 18.70
CA LEU A 128 6.71 4.92 18.21
C LEU A 128 5.73 4.57 19.34
N ILE A 129 6.02 3.52 20.13
CA ILE A 129 5.19 3.13 21.29
C ILE A 129 5.09 4.29 22.30
N ARG A 130 6.23 4.89 22.67
CA ARG A 130 6.27 6.02 23.60
C ARG A 130 5.46 7.23 23.10
N ASP A 131 5.57 7.55 21.80
CA ASP A 131 4.85 8.66 21.19
C ASP A 131 3.35 8.35 21.10
N THR A 132 3.00 7.09 20.78
CA THR A 132 1.62 6.59 20.74
C THR A 132 0.95 6.66 22.11
N ARG A 133 1.66 6.41 23.20
CA ARG A 133 1.14 6.52 24.57
C ARG A 133 0.50 7.89 24.85
N ARG A 134 1.00 8.94 24.21
CA ARG A 134 0.50 10.34 24.39
C ARG A 134 -0.67 10.67 23.46
N VAL A 135 -0.96 9.80 22.50
CA VAL A 135 -2.06 10.01 21.56
C VAL A 135 -3.39 9.84 22.29
N ARG A 136 -4.30 10.77 22.04
CA ARG A 136 -5.71 10.66 22.43
C ARG A 136 -6.50 10.30 21.18
N PRO A 137 -6.94 9.04 21.01
CA PRO A 137 -7.77 8.68 19.86
C PRO A 137 -9.03 9.52 19.81
N GLY A 138 -9.46 9.89 18.62
CA GLY A 138 -10.76 10.46 18.37
C GLY A 138 -11.85 9.39 18.45
N ARG A 139 -13.04 9.68 17.89
CA ARG A 139 -14.15 8.73 17.86
C ARG A 139 -13.81 7.56 16.93
N ALA A 140 -13.83 6.34 17.46
CA ALA A 140 -13.72 5.12 16.69
C ALA A 140 -14.98 4.87 15.83
N GLY A 141 -14.85 4.00 14.82
CA GLY A 141 -15.94 3.59 13.92
C GLY A 141 -16.10 4.46 12.66
N ARG A 142 -15.50 5.65 12.59
CA ARG A 142 -15.44 6.47 11.37
C ARG A 142 -14.06 6.33 10.73
N ALA A 143 -14.02 5.97 9.45
CA ALA A 143 -12.74 5.84 8.75
C ALA A 143 -12.05 7.20 8.59
N ALA A 144 -10.82 7.28 9.09
CA ALA A 144 -9.91 8.41 8.97
C ALA A 144 -8.48 7.89 8.75
N TYR A 145 -7.92 8.14 7.57
CA TYR A 145 -6.65 7.58 7.13
C TYR A 145 -5.51 7.80 8.13
N SER A 146 -4.91 6.72 8.63
CA SER A 146 -3.89 6.75 9.68
C SER A 146 -2.65 5.94 9.29
N ASN A 147 -1.52 6.63 9.06
CA ASN A 147 -0.21 5.97 8.95
C ASN A 147 0.22 5.36 10.28
N LEU A 148 -0.10 6.06 11.38
CA LEU A 148 0.18 5.56 12.73
C LEU A 148 -0.51 4.22 12.98
N GLY A 149 -1.80 4.12 12.64
CA GLY A 149 -2.57 2.88 12.83
C GLY A 149 -1.95 1.69 12.11
N VAL A 150 -1.58 1.86 10.83
CA VAL A 150 -1.00 0.76 10.05
C VAL A 150 0.44 0.45 10.48
N ALA A 151 1.23 1.44 10.87
CA ALA A 151 2.56 1.18 11.45
C ALA A 151 2.47 0.31 12.72
N LEU A 152 1.54 0.65 13.63
CA LEU A 152 1.27 -0.13 14.83
C LEU A 152 0.74 -1.54 14.51
N LEU A 153 -0.16 -1.67 13.53
CA LEU A 153 -0.65 -2.96 13.05
C LEU A 153 0.49 -3.86 12.58
N GLY A 154 1.38 -3.36 11.70
CA GLY A 154 2.50 -4.16 11.21
C GLY A 154 3.44 -4.62 12.33
N HIS A 155 3.69 -3.78 13.34
CA HIS A 155 4.49 -4.18 14.50
C HIS A 155 3.75 -5.14 15.45
N ALA A 156 2.42 -5.03 15.55
CA ALA A 156 1.62 -6.01 16.29
C ALA A 156 1.68 -7.40 15.64
N LEU A 157 1.59 -7.47 14.30
CA LEU A 157 1.76 -8.71 13.55
C LEU A 157 3.17 -9.28 13.67
N ALA A 158 4.20 -8.43 13.63
CA ALA A 158 5.59 -8.82 13.85
C ALA A 158 5.80 -9.40 15.26
N ALA A 159 5.18 -8.80 16.28
CA ALA A 159 5.23 -9.29 17.65
C ALA A 159 4.48 -10.63 17.81
N ALA A 160 3.30 -10.77 17.20
CA ALA A 160 2.53 -12.02 17.21
C ALA A 160 3.31 -13.18 16.57
N ALA A 161 3.98 -12.91 15.44
CA ALA A 161 4.80 -13.89 14.73
C ALA A 161 6.22 -14.06 15.30
N THR A 162 6.61 -13.27 16.30
CA THR A 162 7.97 -13.24 16.86
C THR A 162 9.05 -13.09 15.77
N ALA A 163 8.80 -12.26 14.76
CA ALA A 163 9.68 -12.04 13.62
C ALA A 163 9.73 -10.56 13.21
N PRO A 164 10.84 -10.05 12.66
CA PRO A 164 10.89 -8.72 12.10
C PRO A 164 9.83 -8.52 11.00
N PHE A 165 9.27 -7.31 10.90
CA PHE A 165 8.21 -7.01 9.92
C PHE A 165 8.62 -7.37 8.47
N TRP A 166 9.85 -7.03 8.07
CA TRP A 166 10.30 -7.29 6.70
C TRP A 166 10.52 -8.76 6.39
N ASP A 167 10.97 -9.55 7.37
CA ASP A 167 11.07 -11.02 7.22
C ASP A 167 9.69 -11.62 7.05
N LEU A 168 8.73 -11.19 7.88
CA LEU A 168 7.35 -11.63 7.80
C LEU A 168 6.71 -11.24 6.44
N ALA A 169 6.92 -10.01 5.98
CA ALA A 169 6.41 -9.53 4.70
C ALA A 169 7.04 -10.31 3.53
N ARG A 170 8.36 -10.49 3.54
CA ARG A 170 9.08 -11.25 2.53
C ARG A 170 8.55 -12.67 2.42
N ASP A 171 8.51 -13.39 3.55
CA ASP A 171 8.27 -14.83 3.54
C ASP A 171 6.79 -15.18 3.30
N ARG A 172 5.87 -14.36 3.81
CA ARG A 172 4.43 -14.65 3.74
C ARG A 172 3.70 -13.98 2.57
N VAL A 173 4.23 -12.87 2.03
CA VAL A 173 3.56 -12.13 0.94
C VAL A 173 4.45 -12.01 -0.29
N LEU A 174 5.64 -11.39 -0.17
CA LEU A 174 6.39 -10.99 -1.35
C LEU A 174 6.91 -12.21 -2.14
N MET A 175 7.58 -13.13 -1.49
CA MET A 175 8.15 -14.31 -2.15
C MET A 175 7.08 -15.24 -2.73
N PRO A 176 5.98 -15.58 -2.02
CA PRO A 176 4.93 -16.43 -2.58
C PRO A 176 4.30 -15.89 -3.86
N VAL A 177 4.22 -14.57 -4.05
CA VAL A 177 3.68 -13.96 -5.28
C VAL A 177 4.76 -13.61 -6.30
N GLY A 178 6.02 -13.95 -6.02
CA GLY A 178 7.15 -13.74 -6.93
C GLY A 178 7.68 -12.31 -6.99
N MET A 179 7.47 -11.50 -5.95
CA MET A 179 8.04 -10.15 -5.81
C MET A 179 9.49 -10.23 -5.31
N THR A 180 10.38 -10.72 -6.16
CA THR A 180 11.78 -11.01 -5.80
C THR A 180 12.69 -9.76 -5.82
N SER A 181 12.22 -8.66 -6.40
CA SER A 181 12.94 -7.38 -6.51
C SER A 181 12.26 -6.29 -5.66
N SER A 182 11.72 -6.67 -4.51
CA SER A 182 10.98 -5.79 -3.62
C SER A 182 11.25 -6.09 -2.15
N GLY A 183 11.09 -5.09 -1.29
CA GLY A 183 11.29 -5.22 0.16
C GLY A 183 11.90 -3.97 0.78
N ASP A 184 12.70 -4.17 1.83
CA ASP A 184 13.58 -3.15 2.42
C ASP A 184 14.89 -3.08 1.63
N LEU A 185 14.82 -2.50 0.44
CA LEU A 185 15.95 -2.42 -0.49
C LEU A 185 16.82 -1.18 -0.20
N PRO A 186 18.12 -1.20 -0.55
CA PRO A 186 19.01 -0.05 -0.38
C PRO A 186 18.65 1.11 -1.34
N ASP A 187 19.10 2.33 -1.04
CA ASP A 187 18.86 3.53 -1.85
C ASP A 187 19.45 3.41 -3.27
N SER A 188 20.48 2.57 -3.46
CA SER A 188 21.14 2.35 -4.75
C SER A 188 20.23 1.77 -5.85
N VAL A 189 19.09 1.17 -5.49
CA VAL A 189 18.13 0.63 -6.47
C VAL A 189 17.10 1.67 -6.94
N LEU A 190 17.08 2.85 -6.31
CA LEU A 190 16.19 3.94 -6.68
C LEU A 190 16.72 4.68 -7.91
N PRO A 191 15.85 5.35 -8.70
CA PRO A 191 16.27 6.06 -9.92
C PRO A 191 17.17 7.29 -9.67
N GLY A 192 17.47 7.63 -8.41
CA GLY A 192 18.39 8.74 -8.08
C GLY A 192 17.80 10.16 -8.28
N LEU A 193 16.51 10.29 -8.56
CA LEU A 193 15.85 11.55 -8.89
C LEU A 193 15.24 12.29 -7.68
N GLY A 194 15.54 11.87 -6.46
CA GLY A 194 15.02 12.49 -5.25
C GLY A 194 15.70 11.95 -3.97
N LYS A 195 15.30 12.50 -2.82
CA LYS A 195 15.79 12.03 -1.52
C LYS A 195 14.92 10.88 -1.03
N ALA A 196 15.54 9.71 -0.83
CA ALA A 196 14.89 8.56 -0.23
C ALA A 196 14.41 8.85 1.20
N TRP A 197 13.25 8.28 1.56
CA TRP A 197 12.75 8.31 2.93
C TRP A 197 13.11 7.02 3.68
N HIS A 198 13.57 7.18 4.90
CA HIS A 198 13.88 6.07 5.82
C HIS A 198 12.77 5.96 6.86
N LEU A 199 11.77 5.14 6.55
CA LEU A 199 10.51 5.08 7.30
C LEU A 199 10.68 4.56 8.74
N GLY A 200 11.78 3.85 9.05
CA GLY A 200 12.04 3.31 10.40
C GLY A 200 10.82 2.56 10.96
N ALA A 201 10.32 2.99 12.11
CA ALA A 201 9.14 2.39 12.72
C ALA A 201 7.85 2.54 11.89
N PHE A 202 7.80 3.41 10.88
CA PHE A 202 6.67 3.53 9.96
C PHE A 202 6.80 2.64 8.71
N ALA A 203 7.82 1.78 8.64
CA ALA A 203 8.02 0.86 7.52
C ALA A 203 6.76 0.06 7.14
N PRO A 204 5.95 -0.48 8.06
CA PRO A 204 4.72 -1.19 7.71
C PRO A 204 3.66 -0.33 7.01
N ALA A 205 3.75 0.99 7.14
CA ALA A 205 2.82 1.93 6.54
C ALA A 205 3.33 2.56 5.23
N GLY A 206 4.61 2.35 4.86
CA GLY A 206 5.14 3.07 3.69
C GLY A 206 6.53 2.69 3.20
N GLY A 207 7.20 1.69 3.77
CA GLY A 207 8.62 1.42 3.54
C GLY A 207 8.95 0.49 2.37
N LEU A 208 7.98 -0.07 1.67
CA LEU A 208 8.22 -0.96 0.54
C LEU A 208 8.92 -0.21 -0.60
N ARG A 209 10.00 -0.79 -1.09
CA ARG A 209 10.65 -0.45 -2.35
C ARG A 209 10.41 -1.58 -3.34
N ALA A 210 9.93 -1.25 -4.54
CA ALA A 210 9.49 -2.25 -5.50
C ALA A 210 9.66 -1.80 -6.94
N THR A 211 9.90 -2.73 -7.84
CA THR A 211 9.79 -2.50 -9.29
C THR A 211 8.31 -2.43 -9.69
N VAL A 212 8.01 -1.80 -10.82
CA VAL A 212 6.63 -1.79 -11.37
C VAL A 212 6.17 -3.21 -11.71
N GLY A 213 7.07 -4.07 -12.16
CA GLY A 213 6.75 -5.48 -12.43
C GLY A 213 6.27 -6.23 -11.18
N ASP A 214 6.93 -5.99 -10.04
CA ASP A 214 6.52 -6.60 -8.76
C ASP A 214 5.23 -5.95 -8.22
N LEU A 215 5.06 -4.65 -8.37
CA LEU A 215 3.79 -3.98 -8.03
C LEU A 215 2.60 -4.50 -8.86
N LEU A 216 2.84 -4.89 -10.13
CA LEU A 216 1.81 -5.57 -10.93
C LEU A 216 1.42 -6.94 -10.37
N ARG A 217 2.39 -7.69 -9.80
CA ARG A 217 2.10 -8.97 -9.12
C ARG A 217 1.24 -8.75 -7.89
N LEU A 218 1.53 -7.71 -7.10
CA LEU A 218 0.72 -7.32 -5.95
C LEU A 218 -0.70 -6.89 -6.37
N ALA A 219 -0.81 -6.06 -7.41
CA ALA A 219 -2.10 -5.64 -7.96
C ALA A 219 -2.90 -6.83 -8.53
N TRP A 220 -2.20 -7.83 -9.10
CA TRP A 220 -2.84 -9.03 -9.66
C TRP A 220 -3.56 -9.88 -8.62
N ILE A 221 -3.10 -9.88 -7.37
CA ILE A 221 -3.82 -10.51 -6.25
C ILE A 221 -5.24 -9.92 -6.14
N ALA A 222 -5.38 -8.61 -6.28
CA ALA A 222 -6.68 -7.96 -6.18
C ALA A 222 -7.56 -8.19 -7.41
N SER A 223 -6.97 -8.42 -8.59
CA SER A 223 -7.71 -8.81 -9.81
C SER A 223 -8.18 -10.27 -9.76
N ARG A 224 -7.36 -11.15 -9.19
CA ARG A 224 -7.55 -12.61 -9.17
C ARG A 224 -7.27 -13.18 -7.78
N PRO A 225 -8.06 -12.81 -6.76
CA PRO A 225 -7.79 -13.24 -5.40
C PRO A 225 -7.86 -14.77 -5.24
N HIS A 226 -8.75 -15.44 -5.96
CA HIS A 226 -8.90 -16.90 -5.92
C HIS A 226 -7.74 -17.67 -6.58
N GLU A 227 -6.96 -17.02 -7.44
CA GLU A 227 -5.77 -17.60 -8.09
C GLU A 227 -4.47 -17.31 -7.29
N SER A 228 -4.58 -16.57 -6.18
CA SER A 228 -3.47 -16.24 -5.30
C SER A 228 -2.96 -17.47 -4.55
N PRO A 229 -1.66 -17.56 -4.22
CA PRO A 229 -1.11 -18.59 -3.33
C PRO A 229 -1.78 -18.64 -1.94
N PHE A 230 -2.49 -17.58 -1.57
CA PHE A 230 -3.23 -17.43 -0.31
C PHE A 230 -4.66 -16.91 -0.60
N ALA A 231 -5.42 -17.67 -1.37
CA ALA A 231 -6.71 -17.25 -1.92
C ALA A 231 -7.72 -16.76 -0.86
N ALA A 232 -7.88 -17.48 0.26
CA ALA A 232 -8.82 -17.08 1.30
C ALA A 232 -8.43 -15.76 1.96
N ALA A 233 -7.15 -15.59 2.31
CA ALA A 233 -6.63 -14.34 2.87
C ALA A 233 -6.74 -13.17 1.87
N ALA A 234 -6.52 -13.41 0.57
CA ALA A 234 -6.66 -12.38 -0.46
C ALA A 234 -8.11 -11.91 -0.60
N VAL A 235 -9.08 -12.84 -0.62
CA VAL A 235 -10.51 -12.50 -0.64
C VAL A 235 -10.91 -11.74 0.63
N ASP A 236 -10.46 -12.19 1.79
CA ASP A 236 -10.73 -11.52 3.07
C ASP A 236 -10.16 -10.09 3.10
N ALA A 237 -8.93 -9.90 2.61
CA ALA A 237 -8.30 -8.57 2.56
C ALA A 237 -9.07 -7.56 1.69
N LEU A 238 -9.75 -8.04 0.66
CA LEU A 238 -10.53 -7.23 -0.29
C LEU A 238 -12.01 -7.11 0.08
N THR A 239 -12.45 -7.72 1.16
CA THR A 239 -13.85 -7.61 1.63
C THR A 239 -14.09 -6.19 2.18
N PRO A 240 -15.12 -5.47 1.70
CA PRO A 240 -15.47 -4.13 2.20
C PRO A 240 -15.86 -4.17 3.68
N ARG A 241 -15.26 -3.31 4.51
CA ARG A 241 -15.46 -3.31 5.97
C ARG A 241 -15.94 -1.98 6.53
N ALA A 242 -15.44 -0.88 5.97
CA ALA A 242 -15.85 0.45 6.40
C ALA A 242 -15.97 1.40 5.21
N ALA A 243 -16.95 2.29 5.24
CA ALA A 243 -17.09 3.34 4.24
C ALA A 243 -15.93 4.35 4.39
N MET A 244 -15.28 4.69 3.28
CA MET A 244 -14.18 5.65 3.25
C MET A 244 -14.19 6.43 1.94
N ASN A 245 -14.26 7.75 2.04
CA ASN A 245 -14.44 8.63 0.86
C ASN A 245 -15.68 8.21 0.05
N ASN A 246 -15.52 8.03 -1.27
CA ASN A 246 -16.58 7.60 -2.18
C ASN A 246 -16.60 6.07 -2.41
N GLY A 247 -15.98 5.29 -1.52
CA GLY A 247 -15.90 3.84 -1.60
C GLY A 247 -15.78 3.20 -0.23
N TYR A 248 -14.99 2.15 -0.16
CA TYR A 248 -14.80 1.37 1.05
C TYR A 248 -13.31 1.11 1.31
N VAL A 249 -13.02 0.57 2.47
CA VAL A 249 -11.71 0.02 2.83
C VAL A 249 -11.89 -1.42 3.33
N GLY A 250 -11.05 -2.33 2.79
CA GLY A 250 -10.85 -3.68 3.30
C GLY A 250 -9.69 -3.70 4.33
N TRP A 251 -8.90 -4.77 4.38
CA TRP A 251 -7.67 -4.72 5.15
C TRP A 251 -6.63 -3.87 4.42
N CYS A 252 -6.61 -2.59 4.73
CA CYS A 252 -5.73 -1.57 4.12
C CYS A 252 -5.86 -1.38 2.60
N TRP A 253 -6.75 -2.09 1.91
CA TRP A 253 -7.03 -1.88 0.49
C TRP A 253 -8.14 -0.85 0.31
N MET A 254 -7.93 0.12 -0.56
CA MET A 254 -8.98 1.03 -0.99
C MET A 254 -9.85 0.33 -2.04
N LEU A 255 -11.16 0.40 -1.86
CA LEU A 255 -12.14 -0.27 -2.71
C LEU A 255 -13.06 0.78 -3.32
N GLY A 256 -13.35 0.63 -4.62
CA GLY A 256 -14.29 1.50 -5.32
C GLY A 256 -15.73 1.36 -4.81
N PRO A 257 -16.65 2.22 -5.28
CA PRO A 257 -18.06 2.12 -4.95
C PRO A 257 -18.65 0.81 -5.48
N GLN A 258 -19.50 0.15 -4.68
CA GLN A 258 -20.11 -1.14 -5.05
C GLN A 258 -21.20 -1.04 -6.14
N SER A 259 -21.59 0.16 -6.53
CA SER A 259 -22.82 0.38 -7.33
C SER A 259 -22.68 0.08 -8.83
N ARG A 260 -21.47 -0.08 -9.36
CA ARG A 260 -21.26 -0.36 -10.78
C ARG A 260 -20.10 -1.30 -11.13
N ARG A 261 -18.94 -1.19 -10.45
CA ARG A 261 -17.74 -2.00 -10.78
C ARG A 261 -16.80 -2.01 -9.59
N SER A 262 -16.55 -3.19 -9.03
CA SER A 262 -15.61 -3.31 -7.93
C SER A 262 -14.18 -3.21 -8.47
N TYR A 263 -13.46 -2.21 -8.04
CA TYR A 263 -12.01 -2.13 -8.21
C TYR A 263 -11.34 -1.94 -6.86
N ALA A 264 -10.15 -2.48 -6.74
CA ALA A 264 -9.28 -2.29 -5.58
C ALA A 264 -8.05 -1.49 -6.00
N TRP A 265 -7.56 -0.64 -5.14
CA TRP A 265 -6.43 0.21 -5.45
C TRP A 265 -5.69 0.68 -4.19
N HIS A 266 -4.50 1.17 -4.37
CA HIS A 266 -3.81 2.01 -3.42
C HIS A 266 -2.81 2.91 -4.15
N ASN A 267 -2.66 4.15 -3.66
CA ASN A 267 -1.56 5.02 -4.07
C ASN A 267 -0.54 5.15 -2.94
N GLY A 268 0.64 5.58 -3.28
CA GLY A 268 1.70 5.89 -2.34
C GLY A 268 2.47 7.11 -2.77
N ALA A 269 3.03 7.82 -1.79
CA ALA A 269 3.94 8.91 -2.07
C ALA A 269 4.93 9.06 -0.92
N THR A 270 6.15 9.41 -1.30
CA THR A 270 7.24 9.89 -0.45
C THR A 270 7.68 11.27 -0.93
N GLY A 271 8.80 11.77 -0.41
CA GLY A 271 9.39 13.01 -0.92
C GLY A 271 9.95 12.88 -2.34
N ALA A 272 10.25 11.67 -2.78
CA ALA A 272 10.97 11.40 -4.03
C ALA A 272 10.22 10.51 -5.01
N SER A 273 9.09 9.91 -4.63
CA SER A 273 8.41 8.94 -5.46
C SER A 273 6.89 8.98 -5.25
N TRP A 274 6.16 8.80 -6.33
CA TRP A 274 4.76 8.43 -6.35
C TRP A 274 4.61 7.03 -6.94
N ALA A 275 3.74 6.23 -6.35
CA ALA A 275 3.39 4.90 -6.81
C ALA A 275 1.88 4.68 -6.77
N PHE A 276 1.40 3.84 -7.66
CA PHE A 276 0.01 3.44 -7.76
C PHE A 276 -0.11 1.97 -8.13
N ILE A 277 -1.03 1.27 -7.50
CA ILE A 277 -1.53 -0.03 -7.93
C ILE A 277 -3.05 0.01 -8.00
N GLY A 278 -3.59 -0.70 -8.96
CA GLY A 278 -5.04 -0.84 -9.06
C GLY A 278 -5.44 -2.07 -9.87
N ALA A 279 -6.60 -2.61 -9.58
CA ALA A 279 -7.11 -3.80 -10.21
C ALA A 279 -8.63 -3.80 -10.33
N SER A 280 -9.13 -4.27 -11.45
CA SER A 280 -10.51 -4.68 -11.67
C SER A 280 -10.58 -6.18 -11.90
N SER A 281 -11.77 -6.71 -12.15
CA SER A 281 -11.95 -8.13 -12.48
C SER A 281 -11.21 -8.57 -13.76
N SER A 282 -10.81 -7.65 -14.62
CA SER A 282 -10.22 -7.96 -15.94
C SER A 282 -8.74 -7.60 -16.06
N CYS A 283 -8.23 -6.70 -15.23
CA CYS A 283 -6.86 -6.22 -15.32
C CYS A 283 -6.26 -5.76 -13.99
N ALA A 284 -4.94 -5.73 -13.95
CA ALA A 284 -4.15 -5.03 -12.95
C ALA A 284 -3.25 -4.00 -13.61
N ILE A 285 -3.08 -2.84 -12.97
CA ILE A 285 -2.14 -1.79 -13.38
C ILE A 285 -1.22 -1.41 -12.23
N ALA A 286 -0.02 -0.98 -12.57
CA ALA A 286 0.90 -0.33 -11.65
C ALA A 286 1.63 0.81 -12.34
N ALA A 287 1.97 1.85 -11.60
CA ALA A 287 2.79 2.95 -12.09
C ALA A 287 3.64 3.55 -10.97
N CYS A 288 4.83 4.03 -11.34
CA CYS A 288 5.73 4.75 -10.45
C CYS A 288 6.32 5.96 -11.18
N ILE A 289 6.38 7.08 -10.48
CA ILE A 289 6.99 8.32 -10.97
C ILE A 289 8.01 8.78 -9.93
N PRO A 290 9.30 8.99 -10.31
CA PRO A 290 10.34 9.43 -9.40
C PRO A 290 10.23 10.96 -9.13
N ALA A 291 9.10 11.38 -8.59
CA ALA A 291 8.82 12.77 -8.23
C ALA A 291 7.77 12.83 -7.12
N SER A 292 7.69 13.98 -6.46
CA SER A 292 6.64 14.26 -5.47
C SER A 292 5.25 14.13 -6.10
N ARG A 293 4.31 13.57 -5.34
CA ARG A 293 2.94 13.29 -5.79
C ARG A 293 2.24 14.52 -6.37
N GLN A 294 1.56 14.31 -7.51
CA GLN A 294 0.55 15.22 -8.03
C GLN A 294 -0.83 14.52 -8.04
N PRO A 295 -1.90 15.17 -7.55
CA PRO A 295 -3.25 14.57 -7.50
C PRO A 295 -3.78 14.11 -8.86
N THR A 296 -3.37 14.77 -9.95
CA THR A 296 -3.76 14.42 -11.32
C THR A 296 -3.31 13.02 -11.75
N TRP A 297 -2.22 12.50 -11.18
CA TRP A 297 -1.73 11.15 -11.49
C TRP A 297 -2.62 10.06 -10.93
N ASP A 298 -3.18 10.26 -9.72
CA ASP A 298 -4.15 9.33 -9.15
C ASP A 298 -5.40 9.24 -10.04
N THR A 299 -5.91 10.41 -10.50
CA THR A 299 -7.08 10.48 -11.38
C THR A 299 -6.80 9.81 -12.73
N ALA A 300 -5.62 10.06 -13.32
CA ALA A 300 -5.21 9.43 -14.57
C ALA A 300 -5.14 7.90 -14.45
N ALA A 301 -4.55 7.38 -13.37
CA ALA A 301 -4.46 5.94 -13.16
C ALA A 301 -5.83 5.30 -12.91
N LEU A 302 -6.68 5.92 -12.09
CA LEU A 302 -8.04 5.42 -11.81
C LEU A 302 -8.91 5.36 -13.07
N SER A 303 -8.80 6.34 -13.96
CA SER A 303 -9.56 6.34 -15.22
C SER A 303 -9.25 5.15 -16.12
N ILE A 304 -8.03 4.62 -16.05
CA ILE A 304 -7.62 3.44 -16.83
C ILE A 304 -8.24 2.16 -16.28
N ILE A 305 -8.44 2.05 -14.96
CA ILE A 305 -9.10 0.89 -14.34
C ILE A 305 -10.60 0.91 -14.67
N ASP A 306 -11.23 2.07 -14.52
CA ASP A 306 -12.68 2.23 -14.75
C ASP A 306 -13.08 1.98 -16.21
N ALA A 307 -12.29 2.47 -17.17
CA ALA A 307 -12.49 2.22 -18.60
C ALA A 307 -12.32 0.75 -19.02
N SER A 308 -11.74 -0.11 -18.13
CA SER A 308 -11.43 -1.50 -18.51
C SER A 308 -12.67 -2.36 -18.72
N ASP A 309 -13.75 -2.06 -18.04
CA ASP A 309 -14.95 -2.89 -18.04
C ASP A 309 -16.06 -2.37 -18.97
N GLN A 310 -15.93 -1.13 -19.51
CA GLN A 310 -16.93 -0.58 -20.44
C GLN A 310 -16.97 -1.33 -21.78
N MET A 311 -15.86 -1.95 -22.18
CA MET A 311 -15.75 -2.63 -23.50
C MET A 311 -16.19 -4.10 -23.49
N ILE A 312 -16.45 -4.70 -22.31
CA ILE A 312 -16.90 -6.10 -22.21
C ILE A 312 -18.42 -6.20 -22.36
N ASP A 313 -19.17 -5.15 -21.99
CA ASP A 313 -20.64 -5.11 -22.09
C ASP A 313 -21.15 -4.77 -23.50
N GLU A 314 -20.28 -4.35 -24.45
CA GLU A 314 -20.65 -4.01 -25.84
C GLU A 314 -20.26 -5.10 -26.87
N SER A 315 -19.74 -6.25 -26.43
CA SER A 315 -19.37 -7.39 -27.27
C SER A 315 -20.19 -8.62 -26.92
#